data_79d705a8fd9bdb50412f4ec4010dd2e2
#
_entry.id   79d705a8fd9bdb50412f4ec4010dd2e2
#
_cell.length_a   1.000
_cell.length_b   1.000
_cell.length_c   1.000
_cell.angle_alpha   90.00
_cell.angle_beta   90.00
_cell.angle_gamma   90.00
#
_symmetry.space_group_name_H-M   'P 1'
#
loop_
_entity.id
_entity.type
_entity.pdbx_description
1 polymer ?
#
loop_
_entity_poly.entity_id
_entity_poly.type
_entity_poly.pdbx_seq_one_letter_code
_entity_poly.pdbx_strand_id
1 'polypeptide(L)'
;MRHEITNDLMDIESILPKKVNSKKFERVVMEGGAFDNNGSGSILLTRECLLSSKQERNKGFKKIDYEKLFSKYLNARNFIWLNKGIVGDDTHGHIDDIARFVSKNTIMIAAEKNRSDKNYKALKENLKISVSYTHLR
;
A
#
# COMPACT_ATOMS: atom_id res chain seq x y z
N MET A 1 14.20 -32.78 -21.00
CA MET A 1 14.44 -31.49 -21.68
C MET A 1 14.27 -30.39 -20.62
N ARG A 2 15.36 -29.79 -20.19
CA ARG A 2 15.33 -28.60 -19.32
C ARG A 2 15.17 -27.40 -20.24
N HIS A 3 14.08 -26.67 -20.11
CA HIS A 3 13.96 -25.36 -20.75
C HIS A 3 14.89 -24.40 -19.99
N GLU A 4 15.99 -24.01 -20.64
CA GLU A 4 16.75 -22.86 -20.25
C GLU A 4 15.84 -21.65 -20.40
N ILE A 5 15.45 -21.07 -19.27
CA ILE A 5 14.94 -19.69 -19.23
C ILE A 5 16.16 -18.83 -19.49
N THR A 6 16.35 -18.44 -20.74
CA THR A 6 17.33 -17.43 -21.11
C THR A 6 16.97 -16.15 -20.36
N ASN A 7 17.92 -15.66 -19.58
CA ASN A 7 17.88 -14.37 -18.90
C ASN A 7 17.89 -13.23 -19.92
N ASP A 8 16.76 -12.96 -20.52
CA ASP A 8 16.46 -11.63 -21.05
C ASP A 8 15.96 -10.73 -19.88
N LEU A 9 16.79 -10.66 -18.85
CA LEU A 9 16.79 -9.51 -17.98
C LEU A 9 17.20 -8.33 -18.87
N MET A 10 16.20 -7.58 -19.39
CA MET A 10 16.44 -6.28 -19.96
C MET A 10 17.39 -5.57 -19.01
N ASP A 11 18.56 -5.19 -19.50
CA ASP A 11 19.56 -4.46 -18.76
C ASP A 11 18.95 -3.10 -18.35
N ILE A 12 18.33 -3.10 -17.18
CA ILE A 12 17.67 -1.92 -16.60
C ILE A 12 18.71 -0.80 -16.42
N GLU A 13 20.00 -1.14 -16.26
CA GLU A 13 21.07 -0.16 -16.19
C GLU A 13 21.26 0.62 -17.49
N SER A 14 20.89 0.05 -18.64
CA SER A 14 20.97 0.75 -19.94
C SER A 14 19.87 1.80 -20.13
N ILE A 15 18.77 1.70 -19.38
CA ILE A 15 17.59 2.58 -19.46
C ILE A 15 17.68 3.71 -18.43
N LEU A 16 18.45 3.51 -17.37
CA LEU A 16 18.64 4.55 -16.35
C LEU A 16 19.55 5.66 -16.90
N PRO A 17 19.17 6.94 -16.76
CA PRO A 17 20.03 8.04 -17.19
C PRO A 17 21.37 7.96 -16.44
N LYS A 18 22.48 7.89 -17.20
CA LYS A 18 23.87 7.73 -16.72
C LYS A 18 24.37 8.84 -15.78
N LYS A 19 23.55 9.82 -15.46
CA LYS A 19 23.76 10.84 -14.42
C LYS A 19 22.47 11.10 -13.67
N VAL A 20 22.17 10.25 -12.69
CA VAL A 20 21.36 10.72 -11.58
C VAL A 20 22.30 11.60 -10.74
N ASN A 21 22.16 12.92 -10.85
CA ASN A 21 22.77 13.82 -9.88
C ASN A 21 22.39 13.31 -8.50
N SER A 22 23.38 12.91 -7.71
CA SER A 22 23.22 12.42 -6.34
C SER A 22 22.80 13.56 -5.41
N LYS A 23 21.63 14.18 -5.67
CA LYS A 23 20.90 14.84 -4.60
C LYS A 23 20.65 13.73 -3.57
N LYS A 24 21.05 13.95 -2.33
CA LYS A 24 20.71 13.09 -1.20
C LYS A 24 19.20 12.86 -1.23
N PHE A 25 18.78 11.73 -1.82
CA PHE A 25 17.39 11.30 -1.70
C PHE A 25 17.22 10.83 -0.26
N GLU A 26 16.26 11.40 0.42
CA GLU A 26 15.80 10.88 1.69
C GLU A 26 15.40 9.43 1.47
N ARG A 27 16.08 8.51 2.13
CA ARG A 27 15.85 7.08 1.93
C ARG A 27 14.56 6.72 2.66
N VAL A 28 13.54 6.35 1.89
CA VAL A 28 12.25 5.89 2.42
C VAL A 28 12.09 4.41 2.13
N VAL A 29 11.77 3.63 3.15
CA VAL A 29 11.41 2.22 3.02
C VAL A 29 9.94 2.13 2.65
N MET A 30 9.64 1.46 1.52
CA MET A 30 8.28 1.24 1.05
C MET A 30 8.20 -0.11 0.35
N GLU A 31 7.39 -1.00 0.90
CA GLU A 31 7.12 -2.32 0.33
C GLU A 31 6.02 -2.21 -0.73
N GLY A 32 6.09 -3.03 -1.80
CA GLY A 32 5.10 -3.01 -2.88
C GLY A 32 3.69 -3.32 -2.39
N GLY A 33 3.54 -4.24 -1.42
CA GLY A 33 2.26 -4.60 -0.83
C GLY A 33 1.74 -3.61 0.22
N ALA A 34 2.54 -2.63 0.65
CA ALA A 34 2.14 -1.66 1.68
C ALA A 34 1.17 -0.59 1.18
N PHE A 35 1.04 -0.42 -0.13
CA PHE A 35 0.11 0.51 -0.75
C PHE A 35 -0.48 -0.04 -2.06
N ASP A 36 -1.67 0.45 -2.42
CA ASP A 36 -2.27 0.21 -3.73
C ASP A 36 -2.80 1.52 -4.30
N ASN A 37 -2.83 1.66 -5.62
CA ASN A 37 -3.27 2.88 -6.28
C ASN A 37 -4.21 2.60 -7.46
N ASN A 38 -5.10 3.54 -7.74
CA ASN A 38 -6.06 3.42 -8.86
C ASN A 38 -5.60 4.08 -10.16
N GLY A 39 -4.36 4.53 -10.25
CA GLY A 39 -3.85 5.27 -11.42
C GLY A 39 -4.48 6.64 -11.64
N SER A 40 -5.33 7.12 -10.73
CA SER A 40 -6.10 8.37 -10.84
C SER A 40 -5.99 9.27 -9.62
N GLY A 41 -4.95 9.04 -8.81
CA GLY A 41 -4.61 9.87 -7.66
C GLY A 41 -5.24 9.42 -6.34
N SER A 42 -5.83 8.22 -6.25
CA SER A 42 -6.25 7.63 -4.97
C SER A 42 -5.32 6.50 -4.56
N ILE A 43 -5.00 6.43 -3.28
CA ILE A 43 -4.14 5.41 -2.67
C ILE A 43 -4.84 4.76 -1.48
N LEU A 44 -4.74 3.43 -1.41
CA LEU A 44 -5.10 2.59 -0.28
C LEU A 44 -3.87 2.31 0.58
N LEU A 45 -4.03 2.39 1.88
CA LEU A 45 -2.98 2.21 2.89
C LEU A 45 -3.56 1.59 4.15
N THR A 46 -2.71 0.98 5.00
CA THR A 46 -3.11 0.59 6.35
C THR A 46 -2.33 1.39 7.40
N ARG A 47 -2.99 1.71 8.50
CA ARG A 47 -2.36 2.32 9.67
C ARG A 47 -1.41 1.34 10.36
N GLU A 48 -1.78 0.06 10.41
CA GLU A 48 -0.97 -0.98 11.03
C GLU A 48 0.39 -1.11 10.35
N CYS A 49 0.43 -1.16 9.03
CA CYS A 49 1.68 -1.29 8.28
C CYS A 49 2.59 -0.05 8.43
N LEU A 50 2.04 1.14 8.23
CA LEU A 50 2.87 2.33 8.04
C LEU A 50 3.00 3.21 9.29
N LEU A 51 2.07 3.11 10.25
CA LEU A 51 2.03 3.98 11.44
C LEU A 51 2.19 3.23 12.76
N SER A 52 2.46 1.91 12.73
CA SER A 52 2.68 1.13 13.93
C SER A 52 4.07 1.42 14.52
N SER A 53 4.12 1.78 15.80
CA SER A 53 5.37 1.92 16.53
C SER A 53 6.08 0.60 16.83
N LYS A 54 5.38 -0.54 16.67
CA LYS A 54 5.95 -1.87 16.91
C LYS A 54 6.85 -2.34 15.77
N GLN A 55 6.56 -1.91 14.55
CA GLN A 55 7.27 -2.31 13.33
C GLN A 55 7.40 -1.11 12.39
N GLU A 56 8.10 -0.11 12.87
CA GLU A 56 8.29 1.16 12.19
C GLU A 56 9.22 1.00 10.97
N ARG A 57 8.70 1.24 9.76
CA ARG A 57 9.48 1.18 8.52
C ARG A 57 10.32 2.44 8.30
N ASN A 58 9.75 3.58 8.66
CA ASN A 58 10.40 4.88 8.54
C ASN A 58 10.31 5.61 9.88
N LYS A 59 11.40 5.62 10.60
CA LYS A 59 11.44 6.14 11.97
C LYS A 59 10.92 7.58 12.05
N GLY A 60 9.92 7.79 12.91
CA GLY A 60 9.34 9.09 13.15
C GLY A 60 8.37 9.59 12.09
N PHE A 61 8.11 8.84 11.01
CA PHE A 61 7.11 9.22 10.01
C PHE A 61 5.71 9.19 10.60
N LYS A 62 4.96 10.24 10.28
CA LYS A 62 3.54 10.39 10.58
C LYS A 62 2.72 10.23 9.31
N LYS A 63 1.41 10.11 9.47
CA LYS A 63 0.46 10.05 8.36
C LYS A 63 0.72 11.12 7.29
N ILE A 64 0.93 12.36 7.71
CA ILE A 64 1.15 13.50 6.80
C ILE A 64 2.44 13.36 5.98
N ASP A 65 3.46 12.69 6.51
CA ASP A 65 4.73 12.52 5.81
C ASP A 65 4.57 11.53 4.66
N TYR A 66 3.84 10.42 4.89
CA TYR A 66 3.45 9.48 3.83
C TYR A 66 2.55 10.14 2.77
N GLU A 67 1.55 10.92 3.17
CA GLU A 67 0.67 11.64 2.23
C GLU A 67 1.45 12.62 1.35
N LYS A 68 2.39 13.37 1.92
CA LYS A 68 3.30 14.25 1.16
C LYS A 68 4.20 13.46 0.20
N LEU A 69 4.74 12.31 0.66
CA LEU A 69 5.56 11.44 -0.16
C LEU A 69 4.80 10.96 -1.40
N PHE A 70 3.62 10.37 -1.19
CA PHE A 70 2.78 9.86 -2.27
C PHE A 70 2.25 10.97 -3.18
N SER A 71 1.94 12.15 -2.64
CA SER A 71 1.57 13.31 -3.45
C SER A 71 2.71 13.74 -4.37
N LYS A 72 3.93 13.77 -3.82
CA LYS A 72 5.12 14.23 -4.56
C LYS A 72 5.55 13.26 -5.66
N TYR A 73 5.53 11.95 -5.38
CA TYR A 73 6.11 10.95 -6.28
C TYR A 73 5.09 10.19 -7.12
N LEU A 74 3.85 10.07 -6.66
CA LEU A 74 2.77 9.36 -7.35
C LEU A 74 1.58 10.25 -7.73
N ASN A 75 1.71 11.59 -7.55
CA ASN A 75 0.63 12.54 -7.81
C ASN A 75 -0.68 12.18 -7.09
N ALA A 76 -0.58 11.59 -5.89
CA ALA A 76 -1.72 11.19 -5.09
C ALA A 76 -2.40 12.40 -4.44
N ARG A 77 -3.73 12.36 -4.40
CA ARG A 77 -4.58 13.43 -3.86
C ARG A 77 -5.58 12.92 -2.84
N ASN A 78 -5.92 11.63 -2.91
CA ASN A 78 -6.89 10.99 -2.03
C ASN A 78 -6.24 9.79 -1.33
N PHE A 79 -6.33 9.74 -0.01
CA PHE A 79 -5.70 8.72 0.82
C PHE A 79 -6.75 7.98 1.64
N ILE A 80 -6.90 6.69 1.39
CA ILE A 80 -7.84 5.82 2.10
C ILE A 80 -7.02 4.97 3.08
N TRP A 81 -7.09 5.35 4.36
CA TRP A 81 -6.36 4.69 5.42
C TRP A 81 -7.24 3.68 6.14
N LEU A 82 -7.09 2.41 5.81
CA LEU A 82 -7.68 1.32 6.58
C LEU A 82 -6.93 1.16 7.92
N ASN A 83 -7.52 0.43 8.86
CA ASN A 83 -6.93 0.31 10.20
C ASN A 83 -5.92 -0.84 10.27
N LYS A 84 -6.38 -2.08 10.23
CA LYS A 84 -5.59 -3.28 10.49
C LYS A 84 -5.65 -4.26 9.34
N GLY A 85 -4.59 -5.06 9.19
CA GLY A 85 -4.56 -6.24 8.36
C GLY A 85 -5.32 -7.41 9.00
N ILE A 86 -4.97 -8.62 8.58
CA ILE A 86 -5.55 -9.88 9.08
C ILE A 86 -4.61 -10.57 10.07
N VAL A 87 -5.19 -11.39 10.94
CA VAL A 87 -4.42 -12.20 11.89
C VAL A 87 -3.66 -13.28 11.14
N GLY A 88 -2.37 -13.40 11.44
CA GLY A 88 -1.46 -14.37 10.78
C GLY A 88 -0.72 -13.82 9.57
N ASP A 89 -0.98 -12.59 9.19
CA ASP A 89 -0.17 -11.88 8.19
C ASP A 89 1.22 -11.56 8.75
N ASP A 90 2.26 -12.05 8.07
CA ASP A 90 3.66 -11.86 8.42
C ASP A 90 4.24 -10.53 7.91
N THR A 91 3.49 -9.85 7.04
CA THR A 91 3.85 -8.53 6.49
C THR A 91 3.47 -7.38 7.42
N HIS A 92 2.73 -7.67 8.47
CA HIS A 92 2.27 -6.70 9.47
C HIS A 92 1.29 -5.66 8.92
N GLY A 93 0.25 -6.12 8.28
CA GLY A 93 -0.88 -5.31 7.84
C GLY A 93 -0.73 -4.70 6.45
N HIS A 94 -0.13 -5.40 5.50
CA HIS A 94 -0.11 -4.96 4.12
C HIS A 94 -1.52 -4.75 3.58
N ILE A 95 -1.67 -3.75 2.72
CA ILE A 95 -2.97 -3.41 2.12
C ILE A 95 -3.42 -4.45 1.09
N ASP A 96 -2.51 -5.06 0.35
CA ASP A 96 -2.80 -6.02 -0.71
C ASP A 96 -3.39 -7.33 -0.20
N ASP A 97 -3.19 -7.66 1.08
CA ASP A 97 -3.84 -8.81 1.74
C ASP A 97 -5.32 -8.58 2.05
N ILE A 98 -5.78 -7.33 2.07
CA ILE A 98 -7.12 -6.99 2.54
C ILE A 98 -7.94 -6.15 1.57
N ALA A 99 -7.32 -5.36 0.69
CA ALA A 99 -8.06 -4.51 -0.25
C ALA A 99 -7.23 -4.14 -1.48
N ARG A 100 -7.89 -4.09 -2.65
CA ARG A 100 -7.27 -3.68 -3.91
C ARG A 100 -8.23 -2.84 -4.73
N PHE A 101 -7.72 -1.87 -5.48
CA PHE A 101 -8.49 -1.26 -6.55
C PHE A 101 -8.65 -2.24 -7.70
N VAL A 102 -9.89 -2.54 -8.09
CA VAL A 102 -10.22 -3.35 -9.27
C VAL A 102 -10.62 -2.49 -10.46
N SER A 103 -10.89 -1.23 -10.23
CA SER A 103 -11.04 -0.20 -11.24
C SER A 103 -10.76 1.18 -10.65
N LYS A 104 -10.81 2.22 -11.49
CA LYS A 104 -10.62 3.61 -11.06
C LYS A 104 -11.48 4.01 -9.84
N ASN A 105 -12.69 3.48 -9.74
CA ASN A 105 -13.68 3.88 -8.75
C ASN A 105 -14.21 2.70 -7.89
N THR A 106 -13.57 1.53 -7.99
CA THR A 106 -14.05 0.32 -7.31
C THR A 106 -12.93 -0.31 -6.51
N ILE A 107 -13.22 -0.60 -5.25
CA ILE A 107 -12.32 -1.32 -4.34
C ILE A 107 -12.95 -2.67 -4.05
N MET A 108 -12.18 -3.74 -4.20
CA MET A 108 -12.46 -5.05 -3.63
C MET A 108 -11.84 -5.10 -2.24
N ILE A 109 -12.62 -5.52 -1.24
CA ILE A 109 -12.16 -5.56 0.15
C ILE A 109 -12.55 -6.87 0.81
N ALA A 110 -11.65 -7.43 1.62
CA ALA A 110 -11.91 -8.61 2.42
C ALA A 110 -12.98 -8.34 3.48
N ALA A 111 -13.87 -9.31 3.68
CA ALA A 111 -14.94 -9.24 4.68
C ALA A 111 -15.09 -10.60 5.37
N GLU A 112 -15.40 -10.57 6.66
CA GLU A 112 -15.70 -11.75 7.46
C GLU A 112 -17.13 -11.65 8.01
N LYS A 113 -17.93 -12.72 7.85
CA LYS A 113 -19.32 -12.79 8.32
C LYS A 113 -19.44 -13.43 9.70
N ASN A 114 -18.51 -14.33 10.03
CA ASN A 114 -18.51 -15.01 11.32
C ASN A 114 -18.06 -14.06 12.43
N ARG A 115 -18.97 -13.67 13.30
CA ARG A 115 -18.70 -12.74 14.41
C ARG A 115 -17.69 -13.26 15.44
N SER A 116 -17.49 -14.58 15.49
CA SER A 116 -16.53 -15.23 16.39
C SER A 116 -15.13 -15.34 15.78
N ASP A 117 -14.96 -15.01 14.50
CA ASP A 117 -13.65 -15.00 13.85
C ASP A 117 -12.80 -13.83 14.36
N LYS A 118 -11.51 -14.09 14.51
CA LYS A 118 -10.53 -13.10 15.00
C LYS A 118 -10.42 -11.86 14.09
N ASN A 119 -10.68 -12.03 12.80
CA ASN A 119 -10.60 -10.96 11.80
C ASN A 119 -11.89 -10.13 11.68
N TYR A 120 -13.03 -10.64 12.20
CA TYR A 120 -14.34 -10.02 12.01
C TYR A 120 -14.36 -8.53 12.34
N LYS A 121 -13.85 -8.17 13.52
CA LYS A 121 -13.88 -6.78 13.98
C LYS A 121 -13.04 -5.85 13.10
N ALA A 122 -11.81 -6.26 12.78
CA ALA A 122 -10.88 -5.48 11.98
C ALA A 122 -11.41 -5.26 10.55
N LEU A 123 -11.86 -6.34 9.89
CA LEU A 123 -12.39 -6.27 8.53
C LEU A 123 -13.70 -5.48 8.46
N LYS A 124 -14.56 -5.59 9.46
CA LYS A 124 -15.79 -4.78 9.55
C LYS A 124 -15.50 -3.28 9.70
N GLU A 125 -14.49 -2.91 10.47
CA GLU A 125 -14.05 -1.52 10.61
C GLU A 125 -13.47 -1.00 9.28
N ASN A 126 -12.63 -1.77 8.63
CA ASN A 126 -12.06 -1.43 7.32
C ASN A 126 -13.15 -1.24 6.25
N LEU A 127 -14.16 -2.11 6.22
CA LEU A 127 -15.29 -1.96 5.31
C LEU A 127 -16.05 -0.65 5.54
N LYS A 128 -16.30 -0.27 6.79
CA LYS A 128 -16.96 1.02 7.11
C LYS A 128 -16.14 2.21 6.62
N ILE A 129 -14.82 2.17 6.80
CA ILE A 129 -13.93 3.23 6.32
C ILE A 129 -14.00 3.32 4.79
N SER A 130 -13.89 2.21 4.07
CA SER A 130 -13.91 2.20 2.60
C SER A 130 -15.23 2.76 2.05
N VAL A 131 -16.37 2.39 2.65
CA VAL A 131 -17.69 2.89 2.26
C VAL A 131 -17.80 4.40 2.50
N SER A 132 -17.28 4.93 3.59
CA SER A 132 -17.34 6.38 3.89
C SER A 132 -16.63 7.22 2.82
N TYR A 133 -15.56 6.71 2.22
CA TYR A 133 -14.85 7.41 1.14
C TYR A 133 -15.59 7.38 -0.20
N THR A 134 -16.42 6.36 -0.44
CA THR A 134 -17.20 6.25 -1.68
C THR A 134 -18.43 7.16 -1.70
N HIS A 135 -18.95 7.55 -0.54
CA HIS A 135 -20.12 8.44 -0.41
C HIS A 135 -19.78 9.94 -0.38
N LEU A 136 -18.48 10.31 -0.36
CA LEU A 136 -18.03 11.72 -0.31
C LEU A 136 -17.69 12.30 -1.70
N ARG A 137 -18.15 11.68 -2.77
CA ARG A 137 -17.98 12.16 -4.16
C ARG A 137 -19.30 12.54 -4.77
#